data_c037452c9c28578b12b3b14e3633db5e
#
_entry.id   c037452c9c28578b12b3b14e3633db5e
#
_cell.length_a   1.000
_cell.length_b   1.000
_cell.length_c   1.000
_cell.angle_alpha   90.00
_cell.angle_beta   90.00
_cell.angle_gamma   90.00
#
_symmetry.space_group_name_H-M   'P 1'
#
loop_
_entity.id
_entity.type
_entity.pdbx_description
1 polymer ?
#
loop_
_entity_poly.entity_id
_entity_poly.type
_entity_poly.pdbx_seq_one_letter_code
_entity_poly.pdbx_strand_id
1 'polypeptide(L)'
;NCGVKSRERAKQLIKNGFVSVNGKVCAKPSILVDENDGVKCRPDDMKFVGRGGLKLEHACDVFGLDLTGKVCADIGASTGGFTQCMLEHGAEFVYAVDVGHGQLDESLCNDSRVKNCEGVNARYLTANFFDRPVQFISGDLSFISLKLVIKSLCDCLCDGGEMVLLIKPQFEAGKQALNKKGIVKDRKD
;
A
#
# COMPACT_ATOMS: atom_id res chain seq x y z
N ASN A 1 -16.18 -22.53 -6.84
CA ASN A 1 -16.40 -21.38 -5.93
C ASN A 1 -15.39 -21.48 -4.79
N CYS A 2 -14.35 -20.65 -4.80
CA CYS A 2 -13.26 -20.71 -3.81
C CYS A 2 -13.57 -19.92 -2.51
N GLY A 3 -14.85 -19.66 -2.20
CA GLY A 3 -15.25 -18.97 -0.97
C GLY A 3 -14.92 -17.46 -0.92
N VAL A 4 -14.49 -16.87 -2.02
CA VAL A 4 -14.15 -15.43 -2.08
C VAL A 4 -15.41 -14.59 -2.09
N LYS A 5 -15.52 -13.65 -1.14
CA LYS A 5 -16.75 -12.90 -0.85
C LYS A 5 -17.15 -11.88 -1.92
N SER A 6 -16.21 -11.37 -2.73
CA SER A 6 -16.50 -10.37 -3.76
C SER A 6 -15.63 -10.53 -5.00
N ARG A 7 -16.12 -10.00 -6.15
CA ARG A 7 -15.38 -9.98 -7.42
C ARG A 7 -14.09 -9.15 -7.32
N GLU A 8 -14.13 -8.07 -6.60
CA GLU A 8 -12.95 -7.22 -6.40
C GLU A 8 -11.90 -7.92 -5.56
N ARG A 9 -12.30 -8.60 -4.48
CA ARG A 9 -11.39 -9.44 -3.69
C ARG A 9 -10.78 -10.57 -4.52
N ALA A 10 -11.58 -11.21 -5.39
CA ALA A 10 -11.07 -12.23 -6.31
C ALA A 10 -10.00 -11.65 -7.26
N LYS A 11 -10.25 -10.47 -7.84
CA LYS A 11 -9.25 -9.78 -8.68
C LYS A 11 -7.96 -9.49 -7.94
N GLN A 12 -8.05 -9.05 -6.68
CA GLN A 12 -6.87 -8.80 -5.84
C GLN A 12 -6.07 -10.07 -5.59
N LEU A 13 -6.73 -11.16 -5.19
CA LEU A 13 -6.10 -12.45 -4.96
C LEU A 13 -5.38 -12.96 -6.23
N ILE A 14 -6.00 -12.83 -7.41
CA ILE A 14 -5.39 -13.19 -8.68
C ILE A 14 -4.16 -12.33 -8.97
N LYS A 15 -4.28 -11.00 -8.89
CA LYS A 15 -3.17 -10.06 -9.13
C LYS A 15 -2.01 -10.29 -8.16
N ASN A 16 -2.31 -10.72 -6.94
CA ASN A 16 -1.34 -11.01 -5.89
C ASN A 16 -0.72 -12.42 -5.97
N GLY A 17 -1.15 -13.26 -6.94
CA GLY A 17 -0.59 -14.58 -7.15
C GLY A 17 -1.10 -15.66 -6.18
N PHE A 18 -2.18 -15.40 -5.45
CA PHE A 18 -2.80 -16.37 -4.53
C PHE A 18 -3.81 -17.31 -5.23
N VAL A 19 -3.94 -17.18 -6.55
CA VAL A 19 -4.78 -18.06 -7.36
C VAL A 19 -3.91 -18.83 -8.35
N SER A 20 -4.13 -20.13 -8.46
CA SER A 20 -3.50 -20.98 -9.47
C SER A 20 -4.57 -21.72 -10.28
N VAL A 21 -4.28 -21.92 -11.56
CA VAL A 21 -5.07 -22.72 -12.49
C VAL A 21 -4.19 -23.88 -12.95
N ASN A 22 -4.63 -25.11 -12.72
CA ASN A 22 -3.89 -26.34 -13.03
C ASN A 22 -2.44 -26.31 -12.46
N GLY A 23 -2.30 -25.80 -11.23
CA GLY A 23 -1.01 -25.70 -10.54
C GLY A 23 -0.11 -24.54 -10.96
N LYS A 24 -0.49 -23.75 -11.97
CA LYS A 24 0.27 -22.56 -12.42
C LYS A 24 -0.36 -21.30 -11.85
N VAL A 25 0.47 -20.42 -11.26
CA VAL A 25 0.02 -19.14 -10.71
C VAL A 25 -0.61 -18.30 -11.81
N CYS A 26 -1.84 -17.85 -11.55
CA CYS A 26 -2.59 -16.96 -12.42
C CYS A 26 -2.48 -15.52 -11.89
N ALA A 27 -1.96 -14.59 -12.70
CA ALA A 27 -1.84 -13.18 -12.35
C ALA A 27 -2.77 -12.26 -13.15
N LYS A 28 -3.56 -12.82 -14.07
CA LYS A 28 -4.48 -12.05 -14.92
C LYS A 28 -5.94 -12.41 -14.60
N PRO A 29 -6.74 -11.46 -14.08
CA PRO A 29 -8.16 -11.72 -13.76
C PRO A 29 -9.04 -12.06 -14.97
N SER A 30 -8.56 -11.75 -16.18
CA SER A 30 -9.28 -11.98 -17.44
C SER A 30 -8.92 -13.29 -18.13
N ILE A 31 -8.17 -14.20 -17.48
CA ILE A 31 -7.88 -15.51 -18.06
C ILE A 31 -9.17 -16.32 -18.17
N LEU A 32 -9.37 -16.93 -19.32
CA LEU A 32 -10.47 -17.88 -19.50
C LEU A 32 -10.08 -19.21 -18.88
N VAL A 33 -10.99 -19.80 -18.16
CA VAL A 33 -10.86 -21.11 -17.52
C VAL A 33 -12.04 -21.99 -17.94
N ASP A 34 -11.79 -23.27 -18.14
CA ASP A 34 -12.82 -24.26 -18.44
C ASP A 34 -13.37 -24.88 -17.16
N GLU A 35 -14.54 -25.54 -17.27
CA GLU A 35 -15.19 -26.18 -16.12
C GLU A 35 -14.33 -27.28 -15.47
N ASN A 36 -13.44 -27.90 -16.26
CA ASN A 36 -12.53 -28.96 -15.81
C ASN A 36 -11.20 -28.41 -15.25
N ASP A 37 -10.97 -27.12 -15.31
CA ASP A 37 -9.73 -26.53 -14.79
C ASP A 37 -9.70 -26.55 -13.27
N GLY A 38 -8.61 -27.04 -12.72
CA GLY A 38 -8.35 -27.08 -11.28
C GLY A 38 -7.98 -25.69 -10.74
N VAL A 39 -8.96 -24.88 -10.37
CA VAL A 39 -8.72 -23.57 -9.76
C VAL A 39 -8.52 -23.71 -8.26
N LYS A 40 -7.35 -23.28 -7.76
CA LYS A 40 -7.05 -23.20 -6.33
C LYS A 40 -6.84 -21.75 -5.92
N CYS A 41 -7.46 -21.36 -4.81
CA CYS A 41 -7.29 -20.05 -4.19
C CYS A 41 -6.83 -20.25 -2.75
N ARG A 42 -5.88 -19.43 -2.31
CA ARG A 42 -5.33 -19.46 -0.95
C ARG A 42 -5.54 -18.08 -0.29
N PRO A 43 -6.79 -17.72 0.04
CA PRO A 43 -7.10 -16.41 0.62
C PRO A 43 -6.46 -16.21 2.01
N ASP A 44 -6.29 -17.30 2.76
CA ASP A 44 -5.78 -17.29 4.13
C ASP A 44 -4.25 -17.15 4.20
N ASP A 45 -3.53 -17.31 3.07
CA ASP A 45 -2.08 -17.06 3.00
C ASP A 45 -1.74 -15.55 2.96
N MET A 46 -2.75 -14.68 2.87
CA MET A 46 -2.54 -13.24 2.91
C MET A 46 -2.57 -12.74 4.35
N LYS A 47 -1.39 -12.44 4.93
CA LYS A 47 -1.29 -11.79 6.24
C LYS A 47 -1.99 -10.43 6.26
N PHE A 48 -1.84 -9.63 5.20
CA PHE A 48 -2.44 -8.29 5.08
C PHE A 48 -3.43 -8.22 3.91
N VAL A 49 -4.32 -7.23 3.91
CA VAL A 49 -5.26 -6.96 2.81
C VAL A 49 -4.58 -6.71 1.46
N GLY A 50 -3.27 -6.46 1.47
CA GLY A 50 -2.42 -6.32 0.29
C GLY A 50 -0.96 -6.67 0.59
N ARG A 51 -0.19 -7.06 -0.44
CA ARG A 51 1.26 -7.39 -0.31
C ARG A 51 2.12 -6.23 0.21
N GLY A 52 1.61 -5.02 0.12
CA GLY A 52 2.27 -3.84 0.67
C GLY A 52 2.63 -4.02 2.15
N GLY A 53 1.70 -4.55 2.95
CA GLY A 53 1.89 -4.73 4.38
C GLY A 53 3.18 -5.46 4.76
N LEU A 54 3.57 -6.48 3.99
CA LEU A 54 4.85 -7.21 4.21
C LEU A 54 6.09 -6.32 4.03
N LYS A 55 6.01 -5.28 3.19
CA LYS A 55 7.14 -4.35 3.00
C LYS A 55 7.33 -3.46 4.22
N LEU A 56 6.22 -2.92 4.75
CA LEU A 56 6.28 -2.09 5.95
C LEU A 56 6.64 -2.92 7.18
N GLU A 57 6.09 -4.11 7.32
CA GLU A 57 6.46 -5.04 8.39
C GLU A 57 7.97 -5.30 8.41
N HIS A 58 8.55 -5.63 7.24
CA HIS A 58 9.99 -5.81 7.12
C HIS A 58 10.78 -4.54 7.49
N ALA A 59 10.29 -3.36 7.12
CA ALA A 59 10.91 -2.10 7.50
C ALA A 59 10.83 -1.86 9.02
N CYS A 60 9.69 -2.17 9.64
CA CYS A 60 9.55 -2.10 11.11
C CYS A 60 10.58 -2.99 11.81
N ASP A 61 10.74 -4.23 11.35
CA ASP A 61 11.70 -5.18 11.90
C ASP A 61 13.15 -4.70 11.74
N VAL A 62 13.53 -4.26 10.53
CA VAL A 62 14.91 -3.88 10.21
C VAL A 62 15.33 -2.57 10.90
N PHE A 63 14.42 -1.60 10.97
CA PHE A 63 14.72 -0.29 11.56
C PHE A 63 14.34 -0.18 13.04
N GLY A 64 13.73 -1.21 13.61
CA GLY A 64 13.30 -1.22 15.01
C GLY A 64 12.22 -0.18 15.29
N LEU A 65 11.26 0.00 14.38
CA LEU A 65 10.22 1.03 14.50
C LEU A 65 9.17 0.60 15.52
N ASP A 66 8.93 1.44 16.52
CA ASP A 66 7.82 1.27 17.47
C ASP A 66 6.66 2.20 17.08
N LEU A 67 5.54 1.61 16.70
CA LEU A 67 4.33 2.34 16.31
C LEU A 67 3.27 2.36 17.43
N THR A 68 3.58 1.78 18.57
CA THR A 68 2.65 1.64 19.70
C THR A 68 2.12 3.01 20.16
N GLY A 69 0.81 3.18 20.13
CA GLY A 69 0.13 4.41 20.54
C GLY A 69 0.33 5.63 19.63
N LYS A 70 1.02 5.46 18.49
CA LYS A 70 1.25 6.57 17.54
C LYS A 70 0.04 6.82 16.66
N VAL A 71 -0.16 8.11 16.33
CA VAL A 71 -1.01 8.54 15.22
C VAL A 71 -0.19 8.52 13.94
N CYS A 72 -0.65 7.73 12.96
CA CYS A 72 0.08 7.45 11.74
C CYS A 72 -0.66 7.97 10.49
N ALA A 73 0.07 8.16 9.39
CA ALA A 73 -0.51 8.38 8.07
C ALA A 73 0.11 7.43 7.04
N ASP A 74 -0.75 6.74 6.28
CA ASP A 74 -0.39 5.88 5.15
C ASP A 74 -0.61 6.64 3.86
N ILE A 75 0.46 7.03 3.19
CA ILE A 75 0.40 7.86 1.99
C ILE A 75 0.54 6.98 0.75
N GLY A 76 -0.54 6.90 -0.03
CA GLY A 76 -0.71 5.91 -1.10
C GLY A 76 -1.26 4.59 -0.55
N ALA A 77 -2.27 4.68 0.32
CA ALA A 77 -2.81 3.56 1.07
C ALA A 77 -3.35 2.42 0.18
N SER A 78 -3.89 2.73 -1.00
CA SER A 78 -4.47 1.75 -1.93
C SER A 78 -5.43 0.81 -1.21
N THR A 79 -5.15 -0.50 -1.17
CA THR A 79 -5.99 -1.47 -0.45
C THR A 79 -5.81 -1.44 1.07
N GLY A 80 -4.85 -0.69 1.60
CA GLY A 80 -4.61 -0.55 3.04
C GLY A 80 -3.61 -1.55 3.64
N GLY A 81 -2.72 -2.11 2.84
CA GLY A 81 -1.73 -3.06 3.36
C GLY A 81 -0.81 -2.44 4.41
N PHE A 82 -0.33 -1.21 4.19
CA PHE A 82 0.47 -0.48 5.18
C PHE A 82 -0.38 -0.05 6.36
N THR A 83 -1.59 0.44 6.11
CA THR A 83 -2.57 0.80 7.16
C THR A 83 -2.79 -0.36 8.13
N GLN A 84 -3.10 -1.56 7.63
CA GLN A 84 -3.28 -2.75 8.47
C GLN A 84 -2.00 -3.11 9.23
N CYS A 85 -0.85 -3.05 8.58
CA CYS A 85 0.44 -3.31 9.22
C CYS A 85 0.68 -2.37 10.41
N MET A 86 0.42 -1.06 10.24
CA MET A 86 0.56 -0.10 11.34
C MET A 86 -0.37 -0.39 12.51
N LEU A 87 -1.63 -0.75 12.24
CA LEU A 87 -2.59 -1.15 13.28
C LEU A 87 -2.14 -2.42 14.04
N GLU A 88 -1.59 -3.41 13.33
CA GLU A 88 -1.05 -4.64 13.95
C GLU A 88 0.22 -4.38 14.77
N HIS A 89 0.98 -3.31 14.44
CA HIS A 89 2.11 -2.82 15.22
C HIS A 89 1.73 -1.83 16.31
N GLY A 90 0.44 -1.75 16.66
CA GLY A 90 -0.04 -1.00 17.81
C GLY A 90 -0.32 0.48 17.57
N ALA A 91 -0.38 0.95 16.32
CA ALA A 91 -0.79 2.32 16.03
C ALA A 91 -2.16 2.61 16.63
N GLU A 92 -2.29 3.77 17.30
CA GLU A 92 -3.55 4.22 17.90
C GLU A 92 -4.55 4.63 16.82
N PHE A 93 -4.07 5.29 15.77
CA PHE A 93 -4.91 5.81 14.71
C PHE A 93 -4.14 5.93 13.39
N VAL A 94 -4.80 5.67 12.25
CA VAL A 94 -4.19 5.74 10.93
C VAL A 94 -5.06 6.54 9.97
N TYR A 95 -4.49 7.58 9.37
CA TYR A 95 -5.05 8.25 8.20
C TYR A 95 -4.63 7.49 6.94
N ALA A 96 -5.56 6.82 6.27
CA ALA A 96 -5.32 6.14 4.99
C ALA A 96 -5.56 7.12 3.84
N VAL A 97 -4.49 7.70 3.31
CA VAL A 97 -4.54 8.76 2.29
C VAL A 97 -4.21 8.18 0.91
N ASP A 98 -5.10 8.36 -0.05
CA ASP A 98 -4.88 7.96 -1.45
C ASP A 98 -5.52 8.96 -2.42
N VAL A 99 -4.94 9.10 -3.61
CA VAL A 99 -5.50 9.90 -4.70
C VAL A 99 -6.67 9.19 -5.40
N GLY A 100 -6.69 7.86 -5.33
CA GLY A 100 -7.77 7.02 -5.88
C GLY A 100 -9.03 7.04 -5.03
N HIS A 101 -10.03 6.31 -5.49
CA HIS A 101 -11.31 6.16 -4.80
C HIS A 101 -11.75 4.70 -4.77
N GLY A 102 -12.40 4.29 -3.68
CA GLY A 102 -12.99 2.96 -3.51
C GLY A 102 -11.95 1.84 -3.52
N GLN A 103 -10.73 2.11 -3.04
CA GLN A 103 -9.65 1.14 -3.04
C GLN A 103 -9.42 0.49 -1.68
N LEU A 104 -9.63 1.24 -0.60
CA LEU A 104 -9.40 0.76 0.76
C LEU A 104 -10.29 -0.44 1.07
N ASP A 105 -9.73 -1.48 1.68
CA ASP A 105 -10.48 -2.68 2.05
C ASP A 105 -11.60 -2.34 3.04
N GLU A 106 -12.77 -2.96 2.85
CA GLU A 106 -13.97 -2.71 3.63
C GLU A 106 -13.74 -2.92 5.14
N SER A 107 -12.91 -3.88 5.51
CA SER A 107 -12.56 -4.13 6.91
C SER A 107 -11.84 -2.95 7.56
N LEU A 108 -11.00 -2.24 6.79
CA LEU A 108 -10.30 -1.05 7.25
C LEU A 108 -11.19 0.20 7.21
N CYS A 109 -12.10 0.31 6.23
CA CYS A 109 -13.10 1.38 6.21
C CYS A 109 -14.01 1.34 7.43
N ASN A 110 -14.26 0.15 7.99
CA ASN A 110 -15.12 -0.05 9.16
C ASN A 110 -14.34 -0.06 10.51
N ASP A 111 -13.00 0.05 10.50
CA ASP A 111 -12.20 0.13 11.73
C ASP A 111 -12.22 1.58 12.26
N SER A 112 -12.69 1.75 13.49
CA SER A 112 -12.78 3.07 14.14
C SER A 112 -11.43 3.77 14.32
N ARG A 113 -10.32 3.04 14.21
CA ARG A 113 -8.96 3.56 14.27
C ARG A 113 -8.44 4.03 12.90
N VAL A 114 -9.25 3.93 11.84
CA VAL A 114 -8.85 4.31 10.47
C VAL A 114 -9.75 5.43 9.98
N LYS A 115 -9.13 6.49 9.46
CA LYS A 115 -9.81 7.53 8.69
C LYS A 115 -9.47 7.37 7.22
N ASN A 116 -10.45 6.95 6.42
CA ASN A 116 -10.30 6.87 4.97
C ASN A 116 -10.28 8.29 4.37
N CYS A 117 -9.18 8.63 3.71
CA CYS A 117 -8.93 9.94 3.09
C CYS A 117 -8.62 9.77 1.59
N GLU A 118 -9.56 9.23 0.84
CA GLU A 118 -9.46 9.06 -0.61
C GLU A 118 -9.68 10.37 -1.37
N GLY A 119 -9.19 10.45 -2.62
CA GLY A 119 -9.25 11.64 -3.46
C GLY A 119 -8.27 12.74 -3.07
N VAL A 120 -7.29 12.44 -2.22
CA VAL A 120 -6.32 13.39 -1.67
C VAL A 120 -4.96 13.22 -2.34
N ASN A 121 -4.47 14.31 -2.96
CA ASN A 121 -3.15 14.30 -3.57
C ASN A 121 -2.08 14.69 -2.52
N ALA A 122 -1.17 13.76 -2.24
CA ALA A 122 -0.08 13.92 -1.27
C ALA A 122 0.80 15.15 -1.51
N ARG A 123 0.89 15.62 -2.76
CA ARG A 123 1.67 16.82 -3.12
C ARG A 123 1.18 18.10 -2.46
N TYR A 124 -0.11 18.14 -2.11
CA TYR A 124 -0.76 19.32 -1.54
C TYR A 124 -1.19 19.12 -0.08
N LEU A 125 -0.71 18.07 0.57
CA LEU A 125 -0.93 17.87 1.99
C LEU A 125 -0.26 18.98 2.81
N THR A 126 -0.95 19.36 3.88
CA THR A 126 -0.46 20.29 4.89
C THR A 126 -0.77 19.73 6.27
N ALA A 127 -0.08 20.19 7.30
CA ALA A 127 -0.34 19.76 8.69
C ALA A 127 -1.81 19.93 9.11
N ASN A 128 -2.47 20.99 8.63
CA ASN A 128 -3.87 21.27 8.94
C ASN A 128 -4.88 20.29 8.31
N PHE A 129 -4.42 19.41 7.42
CA PHE A 129 -5.27 18.33 6.89
C PHE A 129 -5.63 17.30 7.95
N PHE A 130 -4.70 17.07 8.87
CA PHE A 130 -4.84 16.10 9.94
C PHE A 130 -5.40 16.77 11.19
N ASP A 131 -6.46 16.20 11.77
CA ASP A 131 -7.09 16.69 13.00
C ASP A 131 -6.34 16.26 14.27
N ARG A 132 -5.28 15.42 14.12
CA ARG A 132 -4.39 14.96 15.18
C ARG A 132 -2.93 15.06 14.73
N PRO A 133 -1.97 15.35 15.63
CA PRO A 133 -0.55 15.37 15.29
C PRO A 133 -0.08 14.01 14.76
N VAL A 134 0.50 13.98 13.57
CA VAL A 134 1.00 12.76 12.94
C VAL A 134 2.44 12.50 13.39
N GLN A 135 2.67 11.36 14.02
CA GLN A 135 3.95 10.94 14.59
C GLN A 135 4.72 9.98 13.67
N PHE A 136 4.03 9.31 12.77
CA PHE A 136 4.65 8.40 11.81
C PHE A 136 3.97 8.50 10.44
N ILE A 137 4.77 8.57 9.38
CA ILE A 137 4.30 8.54 8.00
C ILE A 137 4.93 7.34 7.30
N SER A 138 4.11 6.50 6.67
CA SER A 138 4.56 5.53 5.66
C SER A 138 4.12 5.96 4.28
N GLY A 139 4.85 5.55 3.23
CA GLY A 139 4.45 5.84 1.86
C GLY A 139 4.93 4.83 0.83
N ASP A 140 3.97 4.29 0.04
CA ASP A 140 4.21 3.44 -1.14
C ASP A 140 3.62 4.10 -2.40
N LEU A 141 4.08 5.30 -2.72
CA LEU A 141 3.58 6.12 -3.81
C LEU A 141 3.99 5.57 -5.19
N SER A 142 3.08 5.64 -6.16
CA SER A 142 3.33 5.26 -7.55
C SER A 142 3.07 6.43 -8.50
N PHE A 143 3.80 6.45 -9.62
CA PHE A 143 3.66 7.45 -10.70
C PHE A 143 4.02 8.88 -10.31
N ILE A 144 4.74 9.07 -9.22
CA ILE A 144 5.26 10.35 -8.74
C ILE A 144 6.64 10.17 -8.13
N SER A 145 7.53 11.14 -8.32
CA SER A 145 8.82 11.18 -7.62
C SER A 145 8.61 11.63 -6.18
N LEU A 146 9.30 11.00 -5.24
CA LEU A 146 9.30 11.40 -3.83
C LEU A 146 9.78 12.84 -3.64
N LYS A 147 10.67 13.35 -4.51
CA LYS A 147 11.15 14.75 -4.49
C LYS A 147 10.01 15.77 -4.54
N LEU A 148 8.86 15.41 -5.12
CA LEU A 148 7.70 16.30 -5.26
C LEU A 148 6.78 16.30 -4.04
N VAL A 149 6.92 15.34 -3.14
CA VAL A 149 6.01 15.15 -2.00
C VAL A 149 6.73 15.20 -0.65
N ILE A 150 8.03 14.93 -0.61
CA ILE A 150 8.77 14.79 0.65
C ILE A 150 8.65 16.03 1.54
N LYS A 151 8.68 17.22 0.94
CA LYS A 151 8.55 18.47 1.71
C LYS A 151 7.18 18.55 2.38
N SER A 152 6.08 18.34 1.64
CA SER A 152 4.74 18.37 2.22
C SER A 152 4.54 17.30 3.29
N LEU A 153 5.14 16.11 3.13
CA LEU A 153 5.09 15.06 4.14
C LEU A 153 5.88 15.44 5.41
N CYS A 154 7.08 16.04 5.25
CA CYS A 154 7.82 16.55 6.41
C CYS A 154 7.05 17.64 7.16
N ASP A 155 6.42 18.55 6.42
CA ASP A 155 5.61 19.62 7.02
C ASP A 155 4.37 19.09 7.76
N CYS A 156 3.96 17.84 7.49
CA CYS A 156 2.84 17.17 8.17
C CYS A 156 3.24 16.40 9.43
N LEU A 157 4.53 16.09 9.63
CA LEU A 157 5.01 15.40 10.82
C LEU A 157 5.09 16.35 12.00
N CYS A 158 4.76 15.87 13.19
CA CYS A 158 5.07 16.57 14.43
C CYS A 158 6.58 16.50 14.73
N ASP A 159 7.04 17.33 15.66
CA ASP A 159 8.44 17.33 16.12
C ASP A 159 8.81 15.93 16.65
N GLY A 160 9.94 15.40 16.18
CA GLY A 160 10.41 14.07 16.50
C GLY A 160 9.66 12.93 15.79
N GLY A 161 8.74 13.24 14.88
CA GLY A 161 8.06 12.24 14.06
C GLY A 161 9.00 11.53 13.08
N GLU A 162 8.63 10.31 12.71
CA GLU A 162 9.42 9.43 11.83
C GLU A 162 8.72 9.16 10.51
N MET A 163 9.48 8.88 9.46
CA MET A 163 8.91 8.59 8.15
C MET A 163 9.65 7.45 7.45
N VAL A 164 8.89 6.54 6.83
CA VAL A 164 9.39 5.45 5.99
C VAL A 164 8.74 5.52 4.62
N LEU A 165 9.53 5.78 3.58
CA LEU A 165 9.06 5.89 2.21
C LEU A 165 9.71 4.84 1.31
N LEU A 166 8.91 4.16 0.50
CA LEU A 166 9.41 3.22 -0.50
C LEU A 166 9.95 3.97 -1.72
N ILE A 167 11.26 3.91 -1.94
CA ILE A 167 11.89 4.47 -3.13
C ILE A 167 11.65 3.54 -4.32
N LYS A 168 11.08 4.09 -5.38
CA LYS A 168 10.84 3.39 -6.65
C LYS A 168 11.71 4.01 -7.74
N PRO A 169 12.86 3.43 -8.08
CA PRO A 169 13.83 4.02 -9.02
C PRO A 169 13.20 4.46 -10.34
N GLN A 170 12.21 3.72 -10.84
CA GLN A 170 11.52 4.05 -12.09
C GLN A 170 10.73 5.37 -12.06
N PHE A 171 10.40 5.90 -10.89
CA PHE A 171 9.72 7.19 -10.75
C PHE A 171 10.68 8.32 -10.38
N GLU A 172 11.94 8.00 -10.02
CA GLU A 172 12.97 8.95 -9.65
C GLU A 172 13.92 9.27 -10.81
N ALA A 173 14.28 8.28 -11.63
CA ALA A 173 15.31 8.38 -12.65
C ALA A 173 14.87 9.12 -13.94
N GLY A 174 13.57 9.45 -14.07
CA GLY A 174 13.01 10.09 -15.27
C GLY A 174 12.81 9.14 -16.46
N LYS A 175 11.97 9.54 -17.41
CA LYS A 175 11.53 8.68 -18.52
C LYS A 175 12.66 8.18 -19.43
N GLN A 176 13.72 8.97 -19.59
CA GLN A 176 14.85 8.63 -20.49
C GLN A 176 15.70 7.49 -19.95
N ALA A 177 15.77 7.32 -18.63
CA ALA A 177 16.48 6.25 -17.96
C ALA A 177 15.73 4.90 -18.03
N LEU A 178 14.49 4.88 -18.48
CA LEU A 178 13.66 3.67 -18.49
C LEU A 178 13.76 2.92 -19.83
N ASN A 179 13.69 1.60 -19.76
CA ASN A 179 13.48 0.74 -20.93
C ASN A 179 11.97 0.68 -21.30
N LYS A 180 11.65 -0.01 -22.42
CA LYS A 180 10.26 -0.19 -22.90
C LYS A 180 9.32 -0.87 -21.88
N LYS A 181 9.88 -1.52 -20.84
CA LYS A 181 9.12 -2.16 -19.76
C LYS A 181 9.00 -1.29 -18.51
N GLY A 182 9.49 -0.04 -18.55
CA GLY A 182 9.46 0.89 -17.40
C GLY A 182 10.50 0.56 -16.32
N ILE A 183 11.56 -0.18 -16.65
CA ILE A 183 12.64 -0.55 -15.73
C ILE A 183 13.84 0.35 -16.02
N VAL A 184 14.52 0.82 -14.99
CA VAL A 184 15.76 1.60 -15.10
C VAL A 184 16.83 0.77 -15.81
N LYS A 185 17.48 1.36 -16.83
CA LYS A 185 18.40 0.64 -17.74
C LYS A 185 19.77 0.39 -17.12
N ASP A 186 20.28 1.36 -16.35
CA ASP A 186 21.60 1.33 -15.75
C ASP A 186 21.49 1.65 -14.25
N ARG A 187 22.40 1.06 -13.43
CA ARG A 187 22.50 1.35 -12.00
C ARG A 187 23.09 2.74 -11.69
N LYS A 188 23.63 3.41 -12.71
CA LYS A 188 24.20 4.76 -12.60
C LYS A 188 23.16 5.87 -12.84
N ASP A 189 21.98 5.49 -13.36
CA ASP A 189 20.84 6.37 -13.53
C ASP A 189 19.97 6.36 -12.24
#